data_2457ced11724dd7f956354fa7d752b28
#
_entry.id   2457ced11724dd7f956354fa7d752b28
#
_cell.length_a   1.000
_cell.length_b   1.000
_cell.length_c   1.000
_cell.angle_alpha   90.00
_cell.angle_beta   90.00
_cell.angle_gamma   90.00
#
_symmetry.space_group_name_H-M   'P 1'
#
loop_
_entity.id
_entity.type
_entity.pdbx_description
1 polymer ?
#
loop_
_entity_poly.entity_id
_entity_poly.type
_entity_poly.pdbx_seq_one_letter_code
_entity_poly.pdbx_strand_id
1 'polypeptide(L)'
;YYFPSYALPPQIITYIGPADGYGDALTKDAFLVGLHYHLGKDHPLYKTAIVSQIYPEYITRRFEPSYIAINAMKNVVNDLYPEKEADKPLVNIMVERGKRLYILQRFLPETAEHLLIGYTEQQLKDCYKQEAVIWELFVKNNLLQSVDRNMLKNYTDEGPRTQELGEGAPGNIGSF
;
A
#
# COMPACT_ATOMS: atom_id res chain seq x y z
N TYR A 1 22.63 -5.87 7.51
CA TYR A 1 22.85 -7.03 8.40
C TYR A 1 21.91 -8.20 8.07
N TYR A 2 20.64 -7.96 7.66
CA TYR A 2 19.67 -9.04 7.40
C TYR A 2 19.77 -9.61 5.98
N PHE A 3 20.22 -8.82 5.01
CA PHE A 3 20.32 -9.20 3.60
C PHE A 3 21.68 -8.80 3.04
N PRO A 4 22.79 -9.43 3.47
CA PRO A 4 24.14 -8.98 3.15
C PRO A 4 24.51 -9.11 1.67
N SER A 5 23.82 -9.96 0.92
CA SER A 5 24.02 -10.15 -0.52
C SER A 5 23.12 -9.26 -1.38
N TYR A 6 22.19 -8.51 -0.79
CA TYR A 6 21.31 -7.64 -1.54
C TYR A 6 21.99 -6.30 -1.84
N ALA A 7 22.14 -5.99 -3.11
CA ALA A 7 22.69 -4.73 -3.58
C ALA A 7 21.56 -3.77 -3.96
N LEU A 8 21.51 -2.62 -3.30
CA LEU A 8 20.63 -1.54 -3.74
C LEU A 8 21.12 -0.96 -5.06
N PRO A 9 20.21 -0.54 -5.95
CA PRO A 9 20.62 0.13 -7.18
C PRO A 9 21.41 1.41 -6.89
N PRO A 10 22.47 1.71 -7.67
CA PRO A 10 23.38 2.80 -7.39
C PRO A 10 22.81 4.19 -7.74
N GLN A 11 21.68 4.27 -8.40
CA GLN A 11 21.13 5.52 -8.94
C GLN A 11 19.67 5.75 -8.51
N ILE A 12 19.31 7.02 -8.41
CA ILE A 12 17.93 7.47 -8.31
C ILE A 12 17.65 8.33 -9.54
N ILE A 13 16.65 7.94 -10.32
CA ILE A 13 16.22 8.66 -11.53
C ILE A 13 14.82 9.18 -11.30
N THR A 14 14.67 10.49 -11.35
CA THR A 14 13.35 11.14 -11.29
C THR A 14 12.82 11.39 -12.69
N TYR A 15 11.50 11.24 -12.87
CA TYR A 15 10.84 11.53 -14.14
C TYR A 15 9.43 12.07 -13.91
N ILE A 16 8.86 12.64 -14.96
CA ILE A 16 7.47 13.07 -15.01
C ILE A 16 6.78 12.26 -16.11
N GLY A 17 5.72 11.58 -15.72
CA GLY A 17 4.90 10.78 -16.62
C GLY A 17 3.44 11.23 -16.64
N PRO A 18 2.58 10.58 -17.44
CA PRO A 18 1.15 10.81 -17.41
C PRO A 18 0.56 10.33 -16.07
N ALA A 19 -0.57 10.92 -15.68
CA ALA A 19 -1.21 10.64 -14.39
C ALA A 19 -1.78 9.20 -14.25
N ASP A 20 -1.93 8.48 -15.35
CA ASP A 20 -2.35 7.07 -15.42
C ASP A 20 -1.17 6.12 -15.73
N GLY A 21 0.05 6.65 -15.72
CA GLY A 21 1.26 5.90 -16.02
C GLY A 21 1.87 5.19 -14.81
N TYR A 22 3.09 4.74 -15.01
CA TYR A 22 3.86 4.12 -13.92
C TYR A 22 4.29 5.20 -12.90
N GLY A 23 4.24 4.81 -11.63
CA GLY A 23 4.73 5.61 -10.51
C GLY A 23 6.20 5.31 -10.19
N ASP A 24 6.43 4.96 -8.93
CA ASP A 24 7.77 4.56 -8.48
C ASP A 24 8.06 3.11 -8.87
N ALA A 25 9.29 2.84 -9.29
CA ALA A 25 9.72 1.49 -9.66
C ALA A 25 11.17 1.22 -9.25
N LEU A 26 11.46 -0.07 -9.04
CA LEU A 26 12.80 -0.57 -8.79
C LEU A 26 13.30 -1.31 -10.03
N THR A 27 14.49 -0.95 -10.48
CA THR A 27 15.23 -1.68 -11.51
C THR A 27 16.56 -2.15 -10.95
N LYS A 28 17.29 -2.94 -11.72
CA LYS A 28 18.63 -3.40 -11.34
C LYS A 28 19.61 -2.23 -11.12
N ASP A 29 19.44 -1.16 -11.89
CA ASP A 29 20.42 -0.07 -11.97
C ASP A 29 19.94 1.23 -11.30
N ALA A 30 18.62 1.36 -11.05
CA ALA A 30 18.06 2.60 -10.51
C ALA A 30 16.74 2.39 -9.75
N PHE A 31 16.52 3.28 -8.78
CA PHE A 31 15.18 3.64 -8.34
C PHE A 31 14.60 4.68 -9.28
N LEU A 32 13.45 4.39 -9.86
CA LEU A 32 12.67 5.33 -10.65
C LEU A 32 11.64 6.00 -9.76
N VAL A 33 11.63 7.33 -9.73
CA VAL A 33 10.69 8.12 -8.93
C VAL A 33 9.82 8.96 -9.83
N GLY A 34 8.54 8.63 -9.91
CA GLY A 34 7.54 9.34 -10.69
C GLY A 34 7.07 10.61 -9.97
N LEU A 35 7.74 11.74 -10.18
CA LEU A 35 7.46 13.00 -9.48
C LEU A 35 6.00 13.45 -9.59
N HIS A 36 5.29 13.05 -10.64
CA HIS A 36 3.87 13.33 -10.83
C HIS A 36 2.96 12.68 -9.75
N TYR A 37 3.48 11.75 -8.94
CA TYR A 37 2.80 11.20 -7.77
C TYR A 37 3.32 11.74 -6.44
N HIS A 38 4.15 12.77 -6.46
CA HIS A 38 4.76 13.34 -5.26
C HIS A 38 4.70 14.88 -5.21
N LEU A 39 3.69 15.48 -5.88
CA LEU A 39 3.54 16.93 -5.95
C LEU A 39 2.93 17.57 -4.69
N GLY A 40 2.49 16.75 -3.74
CA GLY A 40 1.72 17.16 -2.57
C GLY A 40 0.23 16.87 -2.76
N LYS A 41 -0.42 16.31 -1.73
CA LYS A 41 -1.83 15.84 -1.77
C LYS A 41 -2.84 16.89 -2.27
N ASP A 42 -2.55 18.17 -2.03
CA ASP A 42 -3.42 19.28 -2.40
C ASP A 42 -3.13 19.87 -3.78
N HIS A 43 -2.18 19.28 -4.52
CA HIS A 43 -1.81 19.78 -5.84
C HIS A 43 -3.03 19.76 -6.80
N PRO A 44 -3.29 20.84 -7.58
CA PRO A 44 -4.47 20.97 -8.44
C PRO A 44 -4.63 19.83 -9.45
N LEU A 45 -3.54 19.23 -9.92
CA LEU A 45 -3.56 18.08 -10.82
C LEU A 45 -4.42 16.93 -10.26
N TYR A 46 -4.34 16.66 -8.97
CA TYR A 46 -5.06 15.54 -8.35
C TYR A 46 -6.55 15.79 -8.16
N LYS A 47 -6.98 17.06 -8.29
CA LYS A 47 -8.38 17.48 -8.22
C LYS A 47 -9.05 17.54 -9.59
N THR A 48 -8.32 17.24 -10.68
CA THR A 48 -8.90 17.17 -12.02
C THR A 48 -9.84 15.98 -12.16
N ALA A 49 -10.86 16.10 -13.00
CA ALA A 49 -11.83 15.02 -13.25
C ALA A 49 -11.15 13.73 -13.74
N ILE A 50 -10.08 13.85 -14.52
CA ILE A 50 -9.33 12.70 -15.04
C ILE A 50 -8.67 11.93 -13.89
N VAL A 51 -7.94 12.64 -13.02
CA VAL A 51 -7.20 12.00 -11.92
C VAL A 51 -8.14 11.47 -10.84
N SER A 52 -9.21 12.20 -10.50
CA SER A 52 -10.18 11.76 -9.50
C SER A 52 -11.01 10.53 -9.92
N GLN A 53 -11.14 10.27 -11.23
CA GLN A 53 -11.74 9.04 -11.74
C GLN A 53 -10.81 7.83 -11.63
N ILE A 54 -9.50 8.05 -11.65
CA ILE A 54 -8.48 6.99 -11.58
C ILE A 54 -8.10 6.70 -10.12
N TYR A 55 -7.89 7.77 -9.33
CA TYR A 55 -7.40 7.68 -7.96
C TYR A 55 -8.36 8.33 -6.97
N PRO A 56 -9.02 7.54 -6.11
CA PRO A 56 -9.79 8.08 -4.98
C PRO A 56 -8.91 8.88 -4.02
N GLU A 57 -9.53 9.74 -3.22
CA GLU A 57 -8.85 10.64 -2.30
C GLU A 57 -7.93 9.90 -1.31
N TYR A 58 -8.31 8.73 -0.83
CA TYR A 58 -7.48 7.94 0.08
C TYR A 58 -6.16 7.46 -0.55
N ILE A 59 -6.07 7.45 -1.88
CA ILE A 59 -4.82 7.20 -2.62
C ILE A 59 -4.05 8.50 -2.82
N THR A 60 -4.73 9.56 -3.33
CA THR A 60 -4.04 10.81 -3.67
C THR A 60 -3.50 11.55 -2.44
N ARG A 61 -4.05 11.33 -1.24
CA ARG A 61 -3.47 11.86 0.00
C ARG A 61 -2.04 11.38 0.29
N ARG A 62 -1.62 10.27 -0.35
CA ARG A 62 -0.25 9.72 -0.25
C ARG A 62 0.67 10.25 -1.35
N PHE A 63 0.17 11.08 -2.25
CA PHE A 63 0.96 11.69 -3.31
C PHE A 63 1.78 12.89 -2.78
N GLU A 64 2.54 12.60 -1.74
CA GLU A 64 3.37 13.53 -0.99
C GLU A 64 4.85 13.17 -1.15
N PRO A 65 5.78 14.14 -1.13
CA PRO A 65 7.22 13.85 -1.17
C PRO A 65 7.69 12.92 -0.05
N SER A 66 7.03 12.96 1.11
CA SER A 66 7.33 12.08 2.25
C SER A 66 7.14 10.60 1.95
N TYR A 67 6.33 10.24 0.95
CA TYR A 67 6.12 8.86 0.53
C TYR A 67 7.18 8.32 -0.45
N ILE A 68 8.08 9.15 -0.97
CA ILE A 68 9.15 8.69 -1.89
C ILE A 68 9.99 7.58 -1.24
N ALA A 69 10.50 7.81 -0.03
CA ALA A 69 11.30 6.82 0.68
C ALA A 69 10.49 5.57 1.03
N ILE A 70 9.23 5.73 1.44
CA ILE A 70 8.33 4.61 1.76
C ILE A 70 8.11 3.74 0.52
N ASN A 71 7.78 4.34 -0.62
CA ASN A 71 7.53 3.63 -1.87
C ASN A 71 8.80 2.95 -2.39
N ALA A 72 9.95 3.63 -2.35
CA ALA A 72 11.22 3.03 -2.71
C ALA A 72 11.51 1.77 -1.87
N MET A 73 11.33 1.85 -0.54
CA MET A 73 11.55 0.71 0.34
C MET A 73 10.49 -0.38 0.21
N LYS A 74 9.23 -0.05 -0.12
CA LYS A 74 8.20 -1.05 -0.50
C LYS A 74 8.66 -1.85 -1.72
N ASN A 75 9.20 -1.20 -2.75
CA ASN A 75 9.74 -1.88 -3.91
C ASN A 75 10.91 -2.82 -3.56
N VAL A 76 11.81 -2.40 -2.66
CA VAL A 76 12.89 -3.27 -2.15
C VAL A 76 12.33 -4.48 -1.39
N VAL A 77 11.34 -4.26 -0.53
CA VAL A 77 10.68 -5.36 0.20
C VAL A 77 10.02 -6.35 -0.74
N ASN A 78 9.35 -5.85 -1.79
CA ASN A 78 8.71 -6.70 -2.80
C ASN A 78 9.73 -7.50 -3.62
N ASP A 79 10.89 -6.95 -3.90
CA ASP A 79 11.99 -7.66 -4.58
C ASP A 79 12.62 -8.73 -3.69
N LEU A 80 12.87 -8.42 -2.42
CA LEU A 80 13.40 -9.36 -1.43
C LEU A 80 12.41 -10.46 -1.06
N TYR A 81 11.13 -10.12 -0.99
CA TYR A 81 10.05 -11.00 -0.56
C TYR A 81 8.85 -10.89 -1.52
N PRO A 82 8.95 -11.47 -2.72
CA PRO A 82 7.91 -11.39 -3.74
C PRO A 82 6.56 -11.95 -3.27
N GLU A 83 5.49 -11.36 -3.79
CA GLU A 83 4.13 -11.81 -3.49
C GLU A 83 3.87 -13.23 -4.02
N LYS A 84 3.29 -14.07 -3.14
CA LYS A 84 2.89 -15.44 -3.45
C LYS A 84 1.43 -15.64 -3.02
N GLU A 85 0.57 -14.75 -3.51
CA GLU A 85 -0.84 -14.69 -3.08
C GLU A 85 -1.79 -15.51 -3.97
N ALA A 86 -1.29 -16.08 -5.07
CA ALA A 86 -2.12 -16.87 -5.97
C ALA A 86 -2.75 -18.04 -5.22
N ASP A 87 -4.08 -18.14 -5.30
CA ASP A 87 -4.90 -19.25 -4.78
C ASP A 87 -4.76 -19.53 -3.28
N LYS A 88 -4.35 -18.52 -2.50
CA LYS A 88 -4.28 -18.62 -1.05
C LYS A 88 -5.55 -18.07 -0.37
N PRO A 89 -5.96 -18.65 0.76
CA PRO A 89 -6.98 -18.09 1.61
C PRO A 89 -6.64 -16.68 2.09
N LEU A 90 -7.66 -15.85 2.36
CA LEU A 90 -7.50 -14.48 2.83
C LEU A 90 -6.54 -14.39 4.03
N VAL A 91 -6.68 -15.26 5.01
CA VAL A 91 -5.81 -15.25 6.20
C VAL A 91 -4.33 -15.40 5.85
N ASN A 92 -4.00 -16.20 4.84
CA ASN A 92 -2.62 -16.34 4.39
C ASN A 92 -2.12 -15.07 3.70
N ILE A 93 -2.97 -14.42 2.90
CA ILE A 93 -2.66 -13.13 2.25
C ILE A 93 -2.39 -12.06 3.31
N MET A 94 -3.26 -11.96 4.32
CA MET A 94 -3.09 -11.02 5.45
C MET A 94 -1.75 -11.22 6.16
N VAL A 95 -1.42 -12.47 6.50
CA VAL A 95 -0.13 -12.80 7.14
C VAL A 95 1.07 -12.43 6.26
N GLU A 96 1.01 -12.72 4.95
CA GLU A 96 2.10 -12.38 4.04
C GLU A 96 2.26 -10.85 3.90
N ARG A 97 1.18 -10.10 3.87
CA ARG A 97 1.22 -8.62 3.84
C ARG A 97 1.74 -8.05 5.15
N GLY A 98 1.28 -8.56 6.28
CA GLY A 98 1.80 -8.17 7.61
C GLY A 98 3.31 -8.39 7.73
N LYS A 99 3.84 -9.51 7.22
CA LYS A 99 5.29 -9.76 7.18
C LYS A 99 6.05 -8.70 6.36
N ARG A 100 5.52 -8.28 5.21
CA ARG A 100 6.14 -7.23 4.40
C ARG A 100 6.12 -5.88 5.12
N LEU A 101 5.01 -5.52 5.75
CA LEU A 101 4.92 -4.30 6.55
C LEU A 101 5.90 -4.33 7.73
N TYR A 102 6.05 -5.47 8.40
CA TYR A 102 7.05 -5.63 9.45
C TYR A 102 8.47 -5.42 8.95
N ILE A 103 8.84 -6.01 7.79
CA ILE A 103 10.16 -5.79 7.18
C ILE A 103 10.35 -4.32 6.82
N LEU A 104 9.33 -3.69 6.22
CA LEU A 104 9.34 -2.28 5.86
C LEU A 104 9.57 -1.38 7.08
N GLN A 105 8.90 -1.68 8.18
CA GLN A 105 9.09 -0.96 9.45
C GLN A 105 10.53 -1.10 9.97
N ARG A 106 11.17 -2.27 9.79
CA ARG A 106 12.58 -2.47 10.17
C ARG A 106 13.55 -1.67 9.28
N PHE A 107 13.20 -1.43 8.03
CA PHE A 107 13.97 -0.59 7.13
C PHE A 107 13.77 0.90 7.40
N LEU A 108 12.61 1.28 7.89
CA LEU A 108 12.20 2.67 8.15
C LEU A 108 11.74 2.86 9.61
N PRO A 109 12.63 2.64 10.60
CA PRO A 109 12.24 2.58 12.02
C PRO A 109 11.71 3.92 12.56
N GLU A 110 12.11 5.04 11.96
CA GLU A 110 11.67 6.37 12.36
C GLU A 110 10.34 6.81 11.68
N THR A 111 9.83 5.99 10.75
CA THR A 111 8.59 6.30 10.03
C THR A 111 7.39 5.82 10.83
N ALA A 112 6.42 6.71 11.02
CA ALA A 112 5.19 6.37 11.73
C ALA A 112 4.42 5.24 11.01
N GLU A 113 3.93 4.28 11.77
CA GLU A 113 3.29 3.05 11.27
C GLU A 113 2.13 3.34 10.31
N HIS A 114 1.28 4.33 10.62
CA HIS A 114 0.16 4.70 9.76
C HIS A 114 0.59 5.11 8.35
N LEU A 115 1.78 5.72 8.18
CA LEU A 115 2.33 6.07 6.87
C LEU A 115 2.79 4.83 6.11
N LEU A 116 3.38 3.85 6.79
CA LEU A 116 3.82 2.59 6.17
C LEU A 116 2.65 1.80 5.59
N ILE A 117 1.54 1.75 6.34
CA ILE A 117 0.28 1.10 5.92
C ILE A 117 -0.46 1.94 4.87
N GLY A 118 -0.30 3.27 4.92
CA GLY A 118 -1.02 4.22 4.06
C GLY A 118 -2.34 4.71 4.66
N TYR A 119 -2.49 4.62 5.98
CA TYR A 119 -3.64 5.10 6.72
C TYR A 119 -3.43 6.54 7.21
N THR A 120 -4.52 7.19 7.64
CA THR A 120 -4.40 8.32 8.56
C THR A 120 -4.08 7.80 9.95
N GLU A 121 -3.49 8.65 10.78
CA GLU A 121 -3.23 8.29 12.20
C GLU A 121 -4.51 7.89 12.93
N GLN A 122 -5.63 8.58 12.61
CA GLN A 122 -6.93 8.28 13.22
C GLN A 122 -7.46 6.92 12.76
N GLN A 123 -7.36 6.60 11.47
CA GLN A 123 -7.76 5.28 10.94
C GLN A 123 -7.01 4.15 11.63
N LEU A 124 -5.70 4.28 11.79
CA LEU A 124 -4.92 3.25 12.49
C LEU A 124 -5.35 3.10 13.96
N LYS A 125 -5.54 4.22 14.67
CA LYS A 125 -6.06 4.19 16.05
C LYS A 125 -7.43 3.51 16.16
N ASP A 126 -8.31 3.76 15.20
CA ASP A 126 -9.65 3.15 15.17
C ASP A 126 -9.58 1.66 14.84
N CYS A 127 -8.68 1.23 13.95
CA CYS A 127 -8.43 -0.19 13.70
C CYS A 127 -7.98 -0.91 14.99
N TYR A 128 -7.00 -0.37 15.71
CA TYR A 128 -6.56 -0.96 16.99
C TYR A 128 -7.68 -1.04 18.04
N LYS A 129 -8.53 -0.01 18.13
CA LYS A 129 -9.66 -0.03 19.06
C LYS A 129 -10.72 -1.06 18.69
N GLN A 130 -10.85 -1.37 17.40
CA GLN A 130 -11.89 -2.22 16.85
C GLN A 130 -11.36 -3.58 16.36
N GLU A 131 -10.13 -3.94 16.71
CA GLU A 131 -9.49 -5.15 16.23
C GLU A 131 -10.37 -6.40 16.42
N ALA A 132 -10.96 -6.57 17.59
CA ALA A 132 -11.85 -7.70 17.88
C ALA A 132 -13.09 -7.71 16.96
N VAL A 133 -13.66 -6.53 16.66
CA VAL A 133 -14.83 -6.40 15.77
C VAL A 133 -14.44 -6.72 14.31
N ILE A 134 -13.24 -6.30 13.91
CA ILE A 134 -12.69 -6.62 12.57
C ILE A 134 -12.54 -8.14 12.43
N TRP A 135 -11.92 -8.80 13.41
CA TRP A 135 -11.78 -10.25 13.42
C TRP A 135 -13.13 -10.96 13.42
N GLU A 136 -14.09 -10.48 14.22
CA GLU A 136 -15.45 -11.03 14.26
C GLU A 136 -16.14 -10.93 12.90
N LEU A 137 -15.98 -9.81 12.18
CA LEU A 137 -16.48 -9.63 10.81
C LEU A 137 -15.93 -10.72 9.87
N PHE A 138 -14.62 -10.93 9.88
CA PHE A 138 -13.98 -11.93 9.02
C PHE A 138 -14.44 -13.36 9.35
N VAL A 139 -14.56 -13.68 10.63
CA VAL A 139 -15.00 -15.01 11.08
C VAL A 139 -16.47 -15.25 10.75
N LYS A 140 -17.37 -14.32 11.11
CA LYS A 140 -18.82 -14.45 10.87
C LYS A 140 -19.19 -14.58 9.41
N ASN A 141 -18.45 -13.91 8.53
CA ASN A 141 -18.68 -13.95 7.09
C ASN A 141 -17.89 -15.06 6.37
N ASN A 142 -17.21 -15.95 7.10
CA ASN A 142 -16.37 -17.02 6.56
C ASN A 142 -15.29 -16.52 5.56
N LEU A 143 -14.79 -15.28 5.74
CA LEU A 143 -13.88 -14.65 4.80
C LEU A 143 -12.46 -15.22 4.91
N LEU A 144 -12.03 -15.62 6.10
CA LEU A 144 -10.63 -16.04 6.37
C LEU A 144 -10.17 -17.19 5.50
N GLN A 145 -11.06 -18.13 5.19
CA GLN A 145 -10.75 -19.30 4.37
C GLN A 145 -11.12 -19.12 2.89
N SER A 146 -11.68 -17.96 2.54
CA SER A 146 -12.08 -17.70 1.16
C SER A 146 -10.86 -17.53 0.26
N VAL A 147 -10.98 -18.09 -0.95
CA VAL A 147 -10.05 -17.96 -2.08
C VAL A 147 -10.68 -17.19 -3.25
N ASP A 148 -11.91 -16.72 -3.10
CA ASP A 148 -12.62 -15.96 -4.13
C ASP A 148 -11.97 -14.58 -4.32
N ARG A 149 -11.21 -14.43 -5.38
CA ARG A 149 -10.48 -13.22 -5.70
C ARG A 149 -11.35 -11.97 -5.87
N ASN A 150 -12.57 -12.12 -6.36
CA ASN A 150 -13.46 -10.97 -6.55
C ASN A 150 -13.92 -10.41 -5.20
N MET A 151 -14.14 -11.30 -4.24
CA MET A 151 -14.47 -10.91 -2.87
C MET A 151 -13.22 -10.40 -2.13
N LEU A 152 -12.07 -11.08 -2.26
CA LEU A 152 -10.84 -10.74 -1.54
C LEU A 152 -10.32 -9.34 -1.90
N LYS A 153 -10.49 -8.90 -3.15
CA LYS A 153 -10.10 -7.55 -3.60
C LYS A 153 -10.68 -6.43 -2.73
N ASN A 154 -11.89 -6.60 -2.21
CA ASN A 154 -12.52 -5.60 -1.36
C ASN A 154 -11.77 -5.39 -0.03
N TYR A 155 -10.98 -6.36 0.40
CA TYR A 155 -10.24 -6.31 1.67
C TYR A 155 -8.73 -6.14 1.50
N THR A 156 -8.20 -6.47 0.34
CA THR A 156 -6.75 -6.54 0.12
C THR A 156 -6.23 -5.55 -0.90
N ASP A 157 -7.06 -5.12 -1.86
CA ASP A 157 -6.60 -4.27 -2.95
C ASP A 157 -6.87 -2.78 -2.67
N GLU A 158 -6.07 -1.94 -3.29
CA GLU A 158 -6.24 -0.49 -3.32
C GLU A 158 -6.68 -0.07 -4.72
N GLY A 159 -7.71 0.75 -4.83
CA GLY A 159 -8.14 1.26 -6.11
C GLY A 159 -9.57 1.84 -6.09
N PRO A 160 -10.02 2.43 -7.20
CA PRO A 160 -11.31 3.10 -7.27
C PRO A 160 -12.50 2.15 -7.05
N ARG A 161 -12.30 0.85 -7.18
CA ARG A 161 -13.35 -0.16 -7.03
C ARG A 161 -13.44 -0.77 -5.64
N THR A 162 -12.54 -0.43 -4.72
CA THR A 162 -12.52 -0.94 -3.33
C THR A 162 -13.34 -0.06 -2.37
N GLN A 163 -14.24 0.76 -2.88
CA GLN A 163 -15.07 1.69 -2.10
C GLN A 163 -16.20 1.00 -1.32
N GLU A 164 -16.41 -0.29 -1.53
CA GLU A 164 -17.57 -1.02 -0.98
C GLU A 164 -17.50 -1.29 0.53
N LEU A 165 -16.38 -1.00 1.18
CA LEU A 165 -16.22 -1.19 2.63
C LEU A 165 -16.84 -0.07 3.48
N GLY A 166 -17.57 0.86 2.85
CA GLY A 166 -18.18 2.00 3.50
C GLY A 166 -17.41 3.30 3.32
N GLU A 167 -18.10 4.40 3.55
CA GLU A 167 -17.57 5.74 3.37
C GLU A 167 -16.37 5.97 4.31
N GLY A 168 -15.21 6.24 3.73
CA GLY A 168 -13.96 6.47 4.47
C GLY A 168 -13.22 5.23 4.97
N ALA A 169 -13.71 4.03 4.70
CA ALA A 169 -12.96 2.82 5.04
C ALA A 169 -11.79 2.61 4.06
N PRO A 170 -10.59 2.28 4.56
CA PRO A 170 -9.48 1.95 3.68
C PRO A 170 -9.73 0.58 3.01
N GLY A 171 -9.54 0.52 1.69
CA GLY A 171 -9.77 -0.69 0.90
C GLY A 171 -8.84 -1.86 1.21
N ASN A 172 -7.82 -1.64 2.03
CA ASN A 172 -6.81 -2.64 2.38
C ASN A 172 -6.87 -3.06 3.86
N ILE A 173 -8.07 -3.09 4.46
CA ILE A 173 -8.22 -3.43 5.88
C ILE A 173 -7.66 -4.82 6.22
N GLY A 174 -7.61 -5.74 5.27
CA GLY A 174 -6.97 -7.03 5.43
C GLY A 174 -5.44 -6.97 5.49
N SER A 175 -4.83 -5.80 5.30
CA SER A 175 -3.39 -5.57 5.45
C SER A 175 -3.02 -5.01 6.84
N PHE A 176 -4.01 -4.58 7.61
CA PHE A 176 -3.84 -4.18 9.01
C PHE A 176 -3.61 -5.41 9.89
#